data_ef549c59eff7d105846946bc28965885
#
_entry.id   ef549c59eff7d105846946bc28965885
#
_cell.length_a   1.000
_cell.length_b   1.000
_cell.length_c   1.000
_cell.angle_alpha   90.00
_cell.angle_beta   90.00
_cell.angle_gamma   90.00
#
_symmetry.space_group_name_H-M   'P 1'
#
loop_
_entity.id
_entity.type
_entity.pdbx_description
1 polymer ?
#
loop_
_entity_poly.entity_id
_entity_poly.type
_entity_poly.pdbx_seq_one_letter_code
_entity_poly.pdbx_strand_id
1 'polypeptide(L)'
;MPSMSSALRGTWIVLVAGVVLAAGCSRDPADAGAGDADAGAGQAAGPAGSVTISGDDSAAGELTWQVPAVDLQDADPGELRRRADAALAAGRLYEDADAAIPIYLALSTLPEHARFAAGGLRRALRQVVREGDAAIAAAADEPGELARARLLAAVARTVEATDPAVIRFLERVDLAERVHALADAGDRALAEGQLGDHGDGALAAYRRVLELQPGQPRALQGIAAVESALIRRAEQSAAAGDFDIADAWLAQAEQVRPDAGLDTVADARARIERMRATRIARLRDLGIAALPKFGGIDVARRHLAQLLRIARPGDPAAAELRERITLAVHYGMYAPGQVFTDAMSGGGRGPQMAVVPHGAFTMGAPANEPGSSDHEKPAHAVRFERGFGLSIREVSVGEFRRFVAATGHRTRAERRGFSMVYDERSNNFVRRSGVAWHSDYLGRPADDGLPVVHVSARDAQAYVEWLSAQTGKRYRLPSEAEFEYALRAGTSGPWPWGDGPPPPRVANTTGALDRSPAGRSWANAFEGYGDGFWGPAPVGSMEPNAWGLHDLAGNVSEWVADCWHDGYRRAPTDGSAWVNPGCRDHVIRGGSWASSPAQTRAAWRAPANVDTTNARLGFRVARDL
;
A
#
# COMPACT_ATOMS: atom_id res chain seq x y z
N MET A 1 12.51 -28.61 -52.30
CA MET A 1 13.28 -29.86 -52.12
C MET A 1 14.59 -29.52 -51.40
N PRO A 2 15.07 -30.28 -50.49
CA PRO A 2 14.46 -31.15 -49.50
C PRO A 2 14.73 -30.63 -48.07
N SER A 3 14.24 -31.02 -47.02
CA SER A 3 13.63 -32.18 -46.40
C SER A 3 14.02 -32.24 -44.92
N MET A 4 13.08 -32.71 -44.15
CA MET A 4 13.11 -33.58 -42.95
C MET A 4 13.51 -32.90 -41.63
N SER A 5 12.64 -32.82 -40.68
CA SER A 5 11.94 -33.80 -39.83
C SER A 5 12.68 -34.05 -38.55
N SER A 6 12.06 -33.83 -37.40
CA SER A 6 11.64 -34.92 -36.53
C SER A 6 11.04 -34.39 -35.21
N ALA A 7 9.94 -35.02 -34.85
CA ALA A 7 9.20 -34.87 -33.62
C ALA A 7 9.89 -35.52 -32.44
N LEU A 8 9.71 -34.97 -31.24
CA LEU A 8 9.79 -35.77 -30.00
C LEU A 8 8.69 -35.31 -29.04
N ARG A 9 7.74 -36.22 -28.88
CA ARG A 9 6.69 -36.21 -27.85
C ARG A 9 7.35 -36.54 -26.50
N GLY A 10 7.12 -35.74 -25.50
CA GLY A 10 7.41 -36.03 -24.11
C GLY A 10 6.14 -35.88 -23.28
N THR A 11 5.55 -37.03 -22.97
CA THR A 11 4.43 -37.23 -22.03
C THR A 11 4.93 -37.04 -20.62
N TRP A 12 4.31 -36.16 -19.83
CA TRP A 12 4.52 -36.11 -18.37
C TRP A 12 3.24 -36.44 -17.64
N ILE A 13 3.39 -37.47 -16.81
CA ILE A 13 2.41 -38.12 -15.96
C ILE A 13 2.08 -37.18 -14.80
N VAL A 14 0.79 -36.97 -14.58
CA VAL A 14 0.23 -36.32 -13.39
C VAL A 14 0.17 -37.36 -12.26
N LEU A 15 0.87 -37.09 -11.17
CA LEU A 15 0.79 -37.86 -9.93
C LEU A 15 -0.11 -37.08 -8.96
N VAL A 16 -1.31 -37.59 -8.75
CA VAL A 16 -2.28 -37.13 -7.76
C VAL A 16 -1.93 -37.84 -6.44
N ALA A 17 -1.50 -37.10 -5.45
CA ALA A 17 -1.40 -37.57 -4.07
C ALA A 17 -2.63 -37.10 -3.29
N GLY A 18 -3.50 -38.05 -2.97
CA GLY A 18 -4.67 -37.84 -2.10
C GLY A 18 -4.25 -37.72 -0.65
N VAL A 19 -4.76 -36.73 0.07
CA VAL A 19 -4.73 -36.65 1.53
C VAL A 19 -6.13 -36.96 2.04
N VAL A 20 -6.17 -38.03 2.84
CA VAL A 20 -7.36 -38.55 3.55
C VAL A 20 -7.62 -37.64 4.77
N LEU A 21 -8.78 -37.05 4.84
CA LEU A 21 -9.36 -36.41 6.03
C LEU A 21 -9.98 -37.50 6.92
N ALA A 22 -9.50 -37.64 8.15
CA ALA A 22 -10.19 -38.36 9.22
C ALA A 22 -10.86 -37.33 10.13
N ALA A 23 -12.18 -37.30 10.09
CA ALA A 23 -13.04 -36.62 11.04
C ALA A 23 -13.25 -37.57 12.26
N GLY A 24 -13.08 -37.02 13.46
CA GLY A 24 -13.43 -37.70 14.71
C GLY A 24 -14.25 -36.77 15.59
N CYS A 25 -15.51 -37.12 15.74
CA CYS A 25 -16.53 -36.36 16.47
C CYS A 25 -16.36 -36.41 18.00
N SER A 26 -16.78 -35.30 18.55
CA SER A 26 -17.22 -35.00 19.92
C SER A 26 -18.01 -36.07 20.65
N ARG A 27 -17.91 -36.09 21.98
CA ARG A 27 -19.04 -36.27 22.93
C ARG A 27 -18.62 -35.86 24.33
N ASP A 28 -19.24 -34.80 24.86
CA ASP A 28 -19.55 -34.67 26.29
C ASP A 28 -20.56 -35.74 26.70
N PRO A 29 -20.58 -36.12 27.95
CA PRO A 29 -21.73 -35.71 28.75
C PRO A 29 -21.42 -35.28 30.18
N ALA A 30 -22.32 -34.46 30.68
CA ALA A 30 -22.50 -33.98 32.02
C ALA A 30 -23.01 -35.11 32.98
N ASP A 31 -22.80 -34.85 34.21
CA ASP A 31 -23.78 -34.83 35.32
C ASP A 31 -23.54 -35.78 36.52
N ALA A 32 -23.73 -35.14 37.65
CA ALA A 32 -24.28 -35.60 38.91
C ALA A 32 -23.41 -36.26 39.96
N GLY A 33 -23.41 -35.64 41.10
CA GLY A 33 -23.48 -36.39 42.34
C GLY A 33 -22.86 -35.72 43.57
N ALA A 34 -23.72 -35.05 44.30
CA ALA A 34 -23.51 -34.47 45.63
C ALA A 34 -23.08 -35.47 46.71
N GLY A 35 -22.48 -34.97 47.76
CA GLY A 35 -22.25 -35.73 48.98
C GLY A 35 -21.47 -34.96 50.04
N ASP A 36 -22.18 -34.50 50.98
CA ASP A 36 -21.99 -33.73 52.20
C ASP A 36 -20.89 -34.16 53.19
N ALA A 37 -20.53 -33.13 53.98
CA ALA A 37 -20.30 -33.12 55.44
C ALA A 37 -18.92 -33.56 55.95
N ASP A 38 -18.26 -32.93 56.77
CA ASP A 38 -18.42 -32.19 58.01
C ASP A 38 -17.06 -32.07 58.73
N ALA A 39 -16.91 -30.97 59.36
CA ALA A 39 -16.23 -30.61 60.60
C ALA A 39 -14.90 -31.25 61.02
N GLY A 40 -14.00 -30.37 61.44
CA GLY A 40 -12.95 -30.72 62.41
C GLY A 40 -11.81 -29.75 62.53
N ALA A 41 -11.96 -28.82 63.45
CA ALA A 41 -10.90 -27.92 63.91
C ALA A 41 -9.71 -28.66 64.48
N GLY A 42 -8.50 -28.19 64.20
CA GLY A 42 -7.28 -28.65 64.84
C GLY A 42 -6.08 -27.80 64.45
N GLN A 43 -5.81 -26.74 65.23
CA GLN A 43 -4.50 -26.11 65.25
C GLN A 43 -3.45 -27.08 65.72
N ALA A 44 -2.43 -27.33 64.89
CA ALA A 44 -1.18 -27.94 65.38
C ALA A 44 -0.02 -27.23 64.69
N ALA A 45 0.86 -26.70 65.52
CA ALA A 45 2.12 -26.10 65.16
C ALA A 45 2.93 -26.97 64.23
N GLY A 46 3.34 -26.46 63.07
CA GLY A 46 4.25 -27.15 62.18
C GLY A 46 5.65 -27.24 62.75
N PRO A 47 6.35 -28.32 62.51
CA PRO A 47 7.76 -28.47 62.92
C PRO A 47 8.64 -27.56 62.08
N ALA A 48 9.67 -27.03 62.70
CA ALA A 48 10.74 -26.27 62.11
C ALA A 48 11.22 -26.91 60.80
N GLY A 49 11.26 -26.10 59.73
CA GLY A 49 11.70 -26.52 58.42
C GLY A 49 13.11 -27.11 58.46
N SER A 50 13.22 -28.35 58.08
CA SER A 50 14.50 -28.97 57.77
C SER A 50 14.99 -28.40 56.44
N VAL A 51 16.06 -27.65 56.46
CA VAL A 51 16.80 -27.23 55.27
C VAL A 51 17.53 -28.46 54.74
N THR A 52 17.07 -29.02 53.66
CA THR A 52 17.82 -30.05 52.91
C THR A 52 18.89 -29.34 52.11
N ILE A 53 20.13 -29.41 52.53
CA ILE A 53 21.28 -29.01 51.72
C ILE A 53 21.52 -30.18 50.76
N SER A 54 21.13 -30.01 49.50
CA SER A 54 21.60 -30.91 48.42
C SER A 54 23.05 -30.48 48.12
N GLY A 55 23.99 -31.26 48.70
CA GLY A 55 25.41 -30.96 48.56
C GLY A 55 25.96 -31.43 47.22
N ASP A 56 26.63 -30.50 46.55
CA ASP A 56 27.79 -30.83 45.72
C ASP A 56 28.99 -30.80 46.66
N ASP A 57 29.55 -31.95 47.01
CA ASP A 57 30.65 -32.10 47.96
C ASP A 57 31.95 -31.39 47.50
N SER A 58 32.05 -30.94 46.25
CA SER A 58 33.22 -30.20 45.75
C SER A 58 33.27 -28.74 46.22
N ALA A 59 32.10 -28.14 46.50
CA ALA A 59 32.02 -26.77 46.99
C ALA A 59 32.23 -26.66 48.51
N ALA A 60 32.01 -27.72 49.25
CA ALA A 60 32.17 -27.74 50.71
C ALA A 60 33.66 -27.65 51.16
N GLY A 61 34.60 -28.06 50.30
CA GLY A 61 36.03 -28.06 50.61
C GLY A 61 36.69 -26.66 50.54
N GLU A 62 36.10 -25.74 49.76
CA GLU A 62 36.65 -24.39 49.56
C GLU A 62 36.16 -23.33 50.58
N LEU A 63 35.19 -23.72 51.41
CA LEU A 63 34.54 -22.82 52.38
C LEU A 63 35.01 -22.95 53.83
N THR A 64 36.02 -23.74 54.09
CA THR A 64 36.56 -23.91 55.46
C THR A 64 37.99 -23.45 55.57
N TRP A 65 38.16 -22.34 56.30
CA TRP A 65 39.50 -21.94 56.74
C TRP A 65 39.94 -22.93 57.86
N GLN A 66 41.12 -23.53 57.69
CA GLN A 66 41.74 -24.39 58.72
C GLN A 66 42.66 -23.53 59.55
N VAL A 67 42.49 -23.63 60.89
CA VAL A 67 43.33 -22.89 61.82
C VAL A 67 44.76 -23.38 61.74
N PRO A 68 45.73 -22.51 61.35
CA PRO A 68 47.14 -22.91 61.38
C PRO A 68 47.59 -23.34 62.78
N ALA A 69 48.28 -24.50 62.86
CA ALA A 69 48.71 -25.05 64.13
C ALA A 69 49.82 -24.22 64.78
N VAL A 70 49.62 -23.79 66.03
CA VAL A 70 50.60 -23.08 66.85
C VAL A 70 51.16 -24.07 67.82
N ASP A 71 52.50 -24.21 67.86
CA ASP A 71 53.18 -25.07 68.82
C ASP A 71 53.18 -24.41 70.23
N LEU A 72 52.57 -25.13 71.22
CA LEU A 72 52.45 -24.74 72.60
C LEU A 72 53.45 -25.47 73.50
N GLN A 73 54.19 -26.49 73.00
CA GLN A 73 55.03 -27.32 73.85
C GLN A 73 56.34 -26.66 74.32
N ASP A 74 56.95 -25.84 73.46
CA ASP A 74 58.21 -25.15 73.71
C ASP A 74 58.09 -23.64 73.76
N ALA A 75 56.88 -23.04 73.64
CA ALA A 75 56.70 -21.60 73.61
C ALA A 75 56.30 -20.99 74.93
N ASP A 76 56.97 -19.90 75.35
CA ASP A 76 56.55 -19.09 76.49
C ASP A 76 55.17 -18.42 76.18
N PRO A 77 54.16 -18.67 76.98
CA PRO A 77 52.83 -18.05 76.77
C PRO A 77 52.87 -16.52 76.85
N GLY A 78 53.81 -15.93 77.60
CA GLY A 78 54.04 -14.46 77.65
C GLY A 78 54.55 -13.94 76.32
N GLU A 79 55.45 -14.68 75.66
CA GLU A 79 55.96 -14.35 74.34
C GLU A 79 54.86 -14.47 73.29
N LEU A 80 54.06 -15.55 73.30
CA LEU A 80 52.92 -15.73 72.41
C LEU A 80 51.89 -14.58 72.52
N ARG A 81 51.65 -14.06 73.76
CA ARG A 81 50.76 -12.91 73.94
C ARG A 81 51.31 -11.64 73.24
N ARG A 82 52.64 -11.35 73.39
CA ARG A 82 53.26 -10.24 72.69
C ARG A 82 53.23 -10.37 71.20
N ARG A 83 53.50 -11.57 70.69
CA ARG A 83 53.41 -11.88 69.25
C ARG A 83 51.96 -11.75 68.70
N ALA A 84 50.98 -12.23 69.42
CA ALA A 84 49.57 -12.11 69.02
C ALA A 84 49.15 -10.61 68.97
N ASP A 85 49.48 -9.79 70.01
CA ASP A 85 49.12 -8.37 69.95
C ASP A 85 49.91 -7.62 68.89
N ALA A 86 51.19 -7.95 68.63
CA ALA A 86 52.00 -7.38 67.57
C ALA A 86 51.43 -7.80 66.15
N ALA A 87 51.03 -9.03 65.93
CA ALA A 87 50.43 -9.47 64.73
C ALA A 87 49.09 -8.78 64.48
N LEU A 88 48.26 -8.61 65.52
CA LEU A 88 47.01 -7.89 65.46
C LEU A 88 47.21 -6.42 65.07
N ALA A 89 48.19 -5.79 65.69
CA ALA A 89 48.54 -4.37 65.40
C ALA A 89 49.09 -4.19 63.97
N ALA A 90 49.77 -5.21 63.44
CA ALA A 90 50.33 -5.21 62.10
C ALA A 90 49.28 -5.65 61.01
N GLY A 91 48.05 -6.01 61.43
CA GLY A 91 47.00 -6.44 60.51
C GLY A 91 47.18 -7.86 59.99
N ARG A 92 48.10 -8.68 60.49
CA ARG A 92 48.26 -10.10 60.18
C ARG A 92 47.29 -10.88 61.06
N LEU A 93 46.13 -11.32 60.40
CA LEU A 93 45.00 -11.84 61.18
C LEU A 93 44.91 -13.33 61.20
N TYR A 94 45.08 -14.02 60.04
CA TYR A 94 44.70 -15.43 59.89
C TYR A 94 45.60 -16.21 58.93
N GLU A 95 46.59 -15.64 58.32
CA GLU A 95 47.35 -16.12 57.17
C GLU A 95 48.23 -17.33 57.47
N ASP A 96 48.86 -17.34 58.68
CA ASP A 96 49.80 -18.38 59.10
C ASP A 96 49.72 -18.59 60.60
N ALA A 97 50.60 -19.48 61.16
CA ALA A 97 50.69 -19.81 62.59
C ALA A 97 51.19 -18.60 63.44
N ASP A 98 51.81 -17.61 62.82
CA ASP A 98 52.27 -16.40 63.45
C ASP A 98 51.25 -15.25 63.38
N ALA A 99 50.09 -15.48 62.79
CA ALA A 99 49.00 -14.53 62.73
C ALA A 99 48.24 -14.44 64.09
N ALA A 100 47.51 -13.36 64.28
CA ALA A 100 46.89 -13.05 65.59
C ALA A 100 45.82 -14.09 65.98
N ILE A 101 44.93 -14.51 65.10
CA ILE A 101 43.80 -15.43 65.40
C ILE A 101 44.33 -16.81 65.81
N PRO A 102 45.20 -17.50 65.04
CA PRO A 102 45.74 -18.79 65.39
C PRO A 102 46.41 -18.74 66.77
N ILE A 103 47.24 -17.70 67.08
CA ILE A 103 47.87 -17.62 68.36
C ILE A 103 46.86 -17.39 69.51
N TYR A 104 45.85 -16.51 69.32
CA TYR A 104 44.82 -16.33 70.35
C TYR A 104 44.00 -17.57 70.57
N LEU A 105 43.66 -18.33 69.51
CA LEU A 105 42.97 -19.61 69.65
C LEU A 105 43.78 -20.64 70.42
N ALA A 106 45.06 -20.75 70.13
CA ALA A 106 45.99 -21.59 70.89
C ALA A 106 46.07 -21.16 72.35
N LEU A 107 46.23 -19.87 72.64
CA LEU A 107 46.24 -19.33 74.01
C LEU A 107 44.87 -19.53 74.72
N SER A 108 43.79 -19.61 74.07
CA SER A 108 42.46 -19.81 74.66
C SER A 108 42.27 -21.24 75.26
N THR A 109 43.09 -22.20 74.84
CA THR A 109 43.11 -23.56 75.41
C THR A 109 43.80 -23.57 76.80
N LEU A 110 44.55 -22.51 77.17
CA LEU A 110 45.25 -22.40 78.48
C LEU A 110 44.33 -21.62 79.41
N PRO A 111 43.87 -22.22 80.56
CA PRO A 111 42.90 -21.57 81.45
C PRO A 111 43.34 -20.17 81.98
N GLU A 112 44.64 -20.00 82.31
CA GLU A 112 45.21 -18.73 82.81
C GLU A 112 45.22 -17.63 81.75
N HIS A 113 45.20 -17.98 80.46
CA HIS A 113 45.27 -17.02 79.34
C HIS A 113 43.97 -16.84 78.65
N ALA A 114 42.94 -17.62 78.96
CA ALA A 114 41.66 -17.65 78.27
C ALA A 114 40.94 -16.29 78.19
N ARG A 115 40.93 -15.53 79.27
CA ARG A 115 40.34 -14.15 79.26
C ARG A 115 41.08 -13.17 78.37
N PHE A 116 42.37 -13.24 78.33
CA PHE A 116 43.20 -12.42 77.45
C PHE A 116 42.96 -12.79 75.99
N ALA A 117 43.03 -14.06 75.68
CA ALA A 117 42.81 -14.59 74.38
C ALA A 117 41.40 -14.23 73.85
N ALA A 118 40.34 -14.38 74.64
CA ALA A 118 38.98 -13.99 74.30
C ALA A 118 38.89 -12.48 73.99
N GLY A 119 39.59 -11.63 74.69
CA GLY A 119 39.66 -10.23 74.39
C GLY A 119 40.37 -9.89 73.08
N GLY A 120 41.45 -10.64 72.79
CA GLY A 120 42.18 -10.56 71.52
C GLY A 120 41.36 -11.02 70.34
N LEU A 121 40.72 -12.17 70.44
CA LEU A 121 39.86 -12.70 69.42
C LEU A 121 38.72 -11.75 69.05
N ARG A 122 38.07 -11.12 70.02
CA ARG A 122 37.02 -10.12 69.73
C ARG A 122 37.59 -8.88 69.00
N ARG A 123 38.82 -8.44 69.24
CA ARG A 123 39.43 -7.35 68.48
C ARG A 123 39.80 -7.77 67.10
N ALA A 124 40.38 -8.97 66.92
CA ALA A 124 40.73 -9.53 65.63
C ALA A 124 39.48 -9.77 64.76
N LEU A 125 38.38 -10.37 65.31
CA LEU A 125 37.11 -10.56 64.61
C LEU A 125 36.51 -9.23 64.10
N ARG A 126 36.56 -8.14 64.95
CA ARG A 126 36.07 -6.85 64.46
C ARG A 126 36.91 -6.30 63.29
N GLN A 127 38.19 -6.65 63.21
CA GLN A 127 39.02 -6.29 62.07
C GLN A 127 38.73 -7.14 60.84
N VAL A 128 38.57 -8.47 61.00
CA VAL A 128 38.14 -9.41 59.95
C VAL A 128 36.82 -8.94 59.33
N VAL A 129 35.83 -8.59 60.16
CA VAL A 129 34.54 -8.11 59.69
C VAL A 129 34.68 -6.78 58.92
N ARG A 130 35.48 -5.82 59.41
CA ARG A 130 35.70 -4.58 58.70
C ARG A 130 36.40 -4.76 57.35
N GLU A 131 37.41 -5.63 57.31
CA GLU A 131 38.11 -5.93 56.05
C GLU A 131 37.20 -6.69 55.07
N GLY A 132 36.35 -7.59 55.61
CA GLY A 132 35.36 -8.27 54.83
C GLY A 132 34.29 -7.33 54.26
N ASP A 133 33.82 -6.37 55.05
CA ASP A 133 32.87 -5.34 54.55
C ASP A 133 33.50 -4.45 53.48
N ALA A 134 34.79 -4.10 53.63
CA ALA A 134 35.53 -3.37 52.61
C ALA A 134 35.71 -4.18 51.34
N ALA A 135 35.98 -5.48 51.45
CA ALA A 135 36.08 -6.38 50.31
C ALA A 135 34.73 -6.55 49.58
N ILE A 136 33.60 -6.65 50.30
CA ILE A 136 32.26 -6.67 49.70
C ILE A 136 32.01 -5.36 48.92
N ALA A 137 32.37 -4.22 49.49
CA ALA A 137 32.20 -2.92 48.83
C ALA A 137 33.05 -2.80 47.56
N ALA A 138 34.29 -3.32 47.58
CA ALA A 138 35.21 -3.30 46.45
C ALA A 138 34.88 -4.36 45.39
N ALA A 139 34.11 -5.39 45.71
CA ALA A 139 33.76 -6.50 44.80
C ALA A 139 32.96 -6.08 43.55
N ALA A 140 32.36 -4.88 43.56
CA ALA A 140 31.72 -4.30 42.40
C ALA A 140 32.71 -3.96 41.27
N ASP A 141 33.92 -3.51 41.64
CA ASP A 141 34.96 -3.05 40.71
C ASP A 141 36.05 -4.10 40.48
N GLU A 142 36.32 -4.95 41.52
CA GLU A 142 37.38 -5.93 41.54
C GLU A 142 36.84 -7.33 41.85
N PRO A 143 36.68 -8.23 40.84
CA PRO A 143 36.08 -9.57 41.02
C PRO A 143 36.78 -10.45 42.08
N GLY A 144 38.07 -10.25 42.31
CA GLY A 144 38.85 -10.99 43.32
C GLY A 144 38.45 -10.67 44.78
N GLU A 145 37.89 -9.48 45.03
CA GLU A 145 37.51 -9.06 46.38
C GLU A 145 36.33 -9.86 46.97
N LEU A 146 35.44 -10.39 46.15
CA LEU A 146 34.39 -11.29 46.63
C LEU A 146 34.95 -12.59 47.16
N ALA A 147 36.00 -13.17 46.53
CA ALA A 147 36.69 -14.35 47.01
C ALA A 147 37.41 -14.04 48.35
N ARG A 148 37.99 -12.85 48.48
CA ARG A 148 38.57 -12.41 49.75
C ARG A 148 37.51 -12.26 50.85
N ALA A 149 36.35 -11.68 50.56
CA ALA A 149 35.23 -11.62 51.50
C ALA A 149 34.77 -12.99 51.98
N ARG A 150 34.71 -13.99 51.07
CA ARG A 150 34.41 -15.41 51.41
C ARG A 150 35.45 -15.98 52.37
N LEU A 151 36.73 -15.78 52.12
CA LEU A 151 37.78 -16.28 52.99
C LEU A 151 37.69 -15.67 54.40
N LEU A 152 37.46 -14.34 54.47
CA LEU A 152 37.25 -13.65 55.76
C LEU A 152 35.99 -14.13 56.48
N ALA A 153 34.92 -14.44 55.74
CA ALA A 153 33.71 -15.05 56.29
C ALA A 153 33.99 -16.47 56.88
N ALA A 154 34.80 -17.29 56.19
CA ALA A 154 35.20 -18.59 56.66
C ALA A 154 36.03 -18.48 57.95
N VAL A 155 36.99 -17.53 58.04
CA VAL A 155 37.77 -17.22 59.25
C VAL A 155 36.84 -16.80 60.39
N ALA A 156 35.92 -15.84 60.14
CA ALA A 156 35.02 -15.33 61.18
C ALA A 156 34.09 -16.44 61.72
N ARG A 157 33.56 -17.29 60.87
CA ARG A 157 32.71 -18.42 61.23
C ARG A 157 33.45 -19.45 62.07
N THR A 158 34.72 -19.76 61.73
CA THR A 158 35.52 -20.75 62.45
C THR A 158 35.89 -20.24 63.85
N VAL A 159 36.06 -18.92 64.02
CA VAL A 159 36.46 -18.33 65.31
C VAL A 159 35.26 -18.19 66.26
N GLU A 160 34.13 -17.66 65.81
CA GLU A 160 32.94 -17.41 66.64
C GLU A 160 31.68 -17.32 65.79
N ALA A 161 31.09 -18.45 65.49
CA ALA A 161 29.92 -18.56 64.61
C ALA A 161 28.64 -17.91 65.18
N THR A 162 28.60 -17.71 66.52
CA THR A 162 27.40 -17.24 67.24
C THR A 162 27.42 -15.75 67.54
N ASP A 163 28.53 -15.08 67.26
CA ASP A 163 28.61 -13.62 67.45
C ASP A 163 27.64 -12.88 66.47
N PRO A 164 26.73 -12.02 66.97
CA PRO A 164 25.77 -11.32 66.13
C PRO A 164 26.40 -10.44 65.04
N ALA A 165 27.62 -9.95 65.21
CA ALA A 165 28.34 -9.17 64.19
C ALA A 165 28.86 -10.08 63.08
N VAL A 166 29.32 -11.31 63.43
CA VAL A 166 29.72 -12.35 62.49
C VAL A 166 28.51 -12.81 61.67
N ILE A 167 27.39 -13.14 62.33
CA ILE A 167 26.16 -13.54 61.63
C ILE A 167 25.75 -12.51 60.60
N ARG A 168 25.65 -11.23 60.99
CA ARG A 168 25.31 -10.16 60.02
C ARG A 168 26.34 -10.01 58.90
N PHE A 169 27.62 -10.23 59.17
CA PHE A 169 28.65 -10.21 58.13
C PHE A 169 28.47 -11.38 57.16
N LEU A 170 28.22 -12.58 57.64
CA LEU A 170 27.92 -13.77 56.78
C LEU A 170 26.70 -13.52 55.88
N GLU A 171 25.63 -12.94 56.45
CA GLU A 171 24.42 -12.57 55.66
C GLU A 171 24.75 -11.58 54.53
N ARG A 172 25.65 -10.59 54.77
CA ARG A 172 26.08 -9.65 53.72
C ARG A 172 26.93 -10.31 52.63
N VAL A 173 27.81 -11.26 53.01
CA VAL A 173 28.60 -12.03 52.04
C VAL A 173 27.68 -12.86 51.18
N ASP A 174 26.72 -13.59 51.77
CA ASP A 174 25.74 -14.39 51.04
C ASP A 174 24.89 -13.54 50.07
N LEU A 175 24.51 -12.31 50.51
CA LEU A 175 23.79 -11.37 49.65
C LEU A 175 24.65 -10.93 48.47
N ALA A 176 25.93 -10.54 48.75
CA ALA A 176 26.86 -10.11 47.69
C ALA A 176 27.11 -11.20 46.64
N GLU A 177 27.26 -12.47 47.13
CA GLU A 177 27.41 -13.62 46.24
C GLU A 177 26.19 -13.82 45.32
N ARG A 178 24.99 -13.78 45.89
CA ARG A 178 23.74 -13.90 45.10
C ARG A 178 23.57 -12.79 44.09
N VAL A 179 23.88 -11.52 44.50
CA VAL A 179 23.87 -10.37 43.62
C VAL A 179 24.85 -10.55 42.45
N HIS A 180 26.07 -10.98 42.75
CA HIS A 180 27.10 -11.20 41.74
C HIS A 180 26.74 -12.33 40.78
N ALA A 181 26.30 -13.45 41.28
CA ALA A 181 25.89 -14.61 40.47
C ALA A 181 24.72 -14.26 39.52
N LEU A 182 23.74 -13.50 40.03
CA LEU A 182 22.62 -13.03 39.20
C LEU A 182 23.05 -12.00 38.15
N ALA A 183 23.97 -11.08 38.49
CA ALA A 183 24.51 -10.14 37.53
C ALA A 183 25.31 -10.84 36.43
N ASP A 184 26.14 -11.83 36.77
CA ASP A 184 26.86 -12.66 35.81
C ASP A 184 25.90 -13.48 34.89
N ALA A 185 24.82 -13.99 35.45
CA ALA A 185 23.79 -14.66 34.69
C ALA A 185 23.11 -13.69 33.69
N GLY A 186 22.82 -12.47 34.14
CA GLY A 186 22.30 -11.40 33.31
C GLY A 186 23.22 -11.05 32.14
N ASP A 187 24.53 -10.89 32.42
CA ASP A 187 25.53 -10.56 31.41
C ASP A 187 25.69 -11.67 30.36
N ARG A 188 25.70 -12.93 30.78
CA ARG A 188 25.72 -14.09 29.87
C ARG A 188 24.46 -14.11 29.00
N ALA A 189 23.28 -14.00 29.61
CA ALA A 189 22.02 -13.99 28.88
C ALA A 189 21.95 -12.84 27.85
N LEU A 190 22.44 -11.65 28.22
CA LEU A 190 22.55 -10.50 27.32
C LEU A 190 23.48 -10.80 26.14
N ALA A 191 24.65 -11.38 26.40
CA ALA A 191 25.62 -11.73 25.36
C ALA A 191 25.08 -12.80 24.39
N GLU A 192 24.30 -13.74 24.90
CA GLU A 192 23.60 -14.77 24.11
C GLU A 192 22.33 -14.24 23.43
N GLY A 193 21.96 -12.99 23.67
CA GLY A 193 20.78 -12.37 23.10
C GLY A 193 19.46 -12.83 23.73
N GLN A 194 19.50 -13.46 24.90
CA GLN A 194 18.33 -13.84 25.69
C GLN A 194 17.86 -12.65 26.51
N LEU A 195 17.08 -11.72 25.90
CA LEU A 195 16.80 -10.40 26.48
C LEU A 195 15.72 -10.41 27.59
N GLY A 196 14.96 -11.48 27.74
CA GLY A 196 14.32 -11.76 29.00
C GLY A 196 12.87 -11.46 29.22
N ASP A 197 12.01 -11.81 28.31
CA ASP A 197 10.57 -11.73 28.56
C ASP A 197 10.01 -12.92 29.36
N HIS A 198 10.73 -14.02 29.47
CA HIS A 198 10.25 -15.28 30.05
C HIS A 198 11.25 -15.87 31.07
N GLY A 199 11.32 -15.25 32.25
CA GLY A 199 11.91 -15.87 33.44
C GLY A 199 13.43 -16.04 33.48
N ASP A 200 14.07 -16.44 32.40
CA ASP A 200 15.50 -16.82 32.34
C ASP A 200 16.40 -15.84 31.60
N GLY A 201 15.87 -14.70 31.17
CA GLY A 201 16.64 -13.75 30.39
C GLY A 201 17.35 -12.68 31.18
N ALA A 202 18.14 -11.88 30.48
CA ALA A 202 18.97 -10.83 31.08
C ALA A 202 18.15 -9.83 31.91
N LEU A 203 16.99 -9.38 31.41
CA LEU A 203 16.13 -8.43 32.13
C LEU A 203 15.64 -8.99 33.47
N ALA A 204 15.23 -10.25 33.49
CA ALA A 204 14.76 -10.92 34.71
C ALA A 204 15.89 -11.03 35.73
N ALA A 205 17.09 -11.41 35.31
CA ALA A 205 18.27 -11.50 36.17
C ALA A 205 18.63 -10.15 36.79
N TYR A 206 18.72 -9.09 36.00
CA TYR A 206 19.03 -7.76 36.50
C TYR A 206 17.93 -7.18 37.40
N ARG A 207 16.66 -7.39 37.11
CA ARG A 207 15.54 -7.01 37.99
C ARG A 207 15.65 -7.71 39.34
N ARG A 208 16.02 -8.99 39.35
CA ARG A 208 16.22 -9.74 40.58
C ARG A 208 17.41 -9.19 41.41
N VAL A 209 18.47 -8.73 40.75
CA VAL A 209 19.55 -8.01 41.41
C VAL A 209 19.04 -6.76 42.11
N LEU A 210 18.21 -5.94 41.41
CA LEU A 210 17.67 -4.69 41.99
C LEU A 210 16.65 -4.94 43.12
N GLU A 211 15.95 -6.08 43.13
CA GLU A 211 15.10 -6.50 44.25
C GLU A 211 15.95 -6.79 45.51
N LEU A 212 17.12 -7.40 45.32
CA LEU A 212 18.03 -7.72 46.42
C LEU A 212 18.84 -6.53 46.87
N GLN A 213 19.30 -5.69 45.93
CA GLN A 213 20.13 -4.52 46.18
C GLN A 213 19.65 -3.36 45.27
N PRO A 214 18.72 -2.53 45.76
CA PRO A 214 18.24 -1.37 45.01
C PRO A 214 19.40 -0.42 44.64
N GLY A 215 19.41 0.03 43.37
CA GLY A 215 20.43 0.97 42.89
C GLY A 215 21.77 0.35 42.47
N GLN A 216 21.89 -0.98 42.41
CA GLN A 216 23.12 -1.66 41.99
C GLN A 216 23.54 -1.23 40.57
N PRO A 217 24.72 -0.60 40.35
CA PRO A 217 25.06 0.06 39.08
C PRO A 217 25.13 -0.90 37.88
N ARG A 218 25.72 -2.11 38.07
CA ARG A 218 25.86 -3.12 37.02
C ARG A 218 24.51 -3.56 36.49
N ALA A 219 23.52 -3.77 37.37
CA ALA A 219 22.16 -4.15 36.97
C ALA A 219 21.42 -3.03 36.26
N LEU A 220 21.59 -1.77 36.71
CA LEU A 220 21.01 -0.60 36.02
C LEU A 220 21.59 -0.43 34.60
N GLN A 221 22.90 -0.60 34.45
CA GLN A 221 23.57 -0.58 33.13
C GLN A 221 23.12 -1.76 32.27
N GLY A 222 22.99 -2.94 32.86
CA GLY A 222 22.49 -4.14 32.17
C GLY A 222 21.08 -3.95 31.64
N ILE A 223 20.17 -3.39 32.43
CA ILE A 223 18.79 -3.07 31.99
C ILE A 223 18.81 -2.06 30.83
N ALA A 224 19.65 -1.02 30.88
CA ALA A 224 19.79 -0.08 29.76
C ALA A 224 20.38 -0.74 28.50
N ALA A 225 21.29 -1.71 28.69
CA ALA A 225 21.83 -2.50 27.58
C ALA A 225 20.78 -3.42 26.93
N VAL A 226 19.89 -4.02 27.72
CA VAL A 226 18.74 -4.80 27.22
C VAL A 226 17.81 -3.93 26.37
N GLU A 227 17.43 -2.73 26.84
CA GLU A 227 16.63 -1.78 26.07
C GLU A 227 17.29 -1.44 24.74
N SER A 228 18.58 -1.11 24.77
CA SER A 228 19.35 -0.81 23.56
C SER A 228 19.43 -2.00 22.60
N ALA A 229 19.49 -3.24 23.11
CA ALA A 229 19.48 -4.44 22.29
C ALA A 229 18.13 -4.67 21.62
N LEU A 230 17.01 -4.42 22.30
CA LEU A 230 15.66 -4.48 21.74
C LEU A 230 15.45 -3.41 20.65
N ILE A 231 15.92 -2.19 20.89
CA ILE A 231 15.90 -1.11 19.87
C ILE A 231 16.68 -1.53 18.61
N ARG A 232 17.89 -2.09 18.77
CA ARG A 232 18.66 -2.58 17.61
C ARG A 232 17.94 -3.67 16.83
N ARG A 233 17.25 -4.61 17.50
CA ARG A 233 16.40 -5.62 16.84
C ARG A 233 15.26 -4.98 16.06
N ALA A 234 14.60 -3.98 16.64
CA ALA A 234 13.55 -3.23 15.95
C ALA A 234 14.08 -2.56 14.67
N GLU A 235 15.22 -1.86 14.75
CA GLU A 235 15.84 -1.21 13.60
C GLU A 235 16.28 -2.21 12.51
N GLN A 236 16.80 -3.37 12.91
CA GLN A 236 17.16 -4.45 11.98
C GLN A 236 15.92 -5.03 11.27
N SER A 237 14.83 -5.27 12.00
CA SER A 237 13.55 -5.73 11.42
C SER A 237 12.99 -4.69 10.45
N ALA A 238 13.02 -3.41 10.82
CA ALA A 238 12.57 -2.32 9.95
C ALA A 238 13.43 -2.22 8.67
N ALA A 239 14.74 -2.40 8.77
CA ALA A 239 15.64 -2.42 7.61
C ALA A 239 15.33 -3.58 6.65
N ALA A 240 14.97 -4.75 7.19
CA ALA A 240 14.49 -5.89 6.42
C ALA A 240 13.11 -5.63 5.78
N GLY A 241 12.33 -4.72 6.35
CA GLY A 241 10.98 -4.37 5.90
C GLY A 241 9.86 -4.96 6.74
N ASP A 242 10.20 -5.60 7.85
CA ASP A 242 9.27 -6.25 8.77
C ASP A 242 8.87 -5.28 9.89
N PHE A 243 8.09 -4.26 9.52
CA PHE A 243 7.73 -3.16 10.42
C PHE A 243 6.84 -3.59 11.59
N ASP A 244 6.00 -4.60 11.42
CA ASP A 244 5.17 -5.12 12.51
C ASP A 244 6.03 -5.80 13.59
N ILE A 245 7.08 -6.52 13.16
CA ILE A 245 8.07 -7.10 14.08
C ILE A 245 8.88 -5.99 14.76
N ALA A 246 9.24 -4.94 14.01
CA ALA A 246 9.92 -3.78 14.58
C ALA A 246 9.08 -3.08 15.66
N ASP A 247 7.79 -2.87 15.40
CA ASP A 247 6.85 -2.29 16.36
C ASP A 247 6.71 -3.17 17.61
N ALA A 248 6.70 -4.49 17.47
CA ALA A 248 6.67 -5.43 18.60
C ALA A 248 7.92 -5.33 19.47
N TRP A 249 9.13 -5.25 18.86
CA TRP A 249 10.37 -5.06 19.62
C TRP A 249 10.41 -3.70 20.33
N LEU A 250 9.90 -2.63 19.71
CA LEU A 250 9.80 -1.33 20.37
C LEU A 250 8.82 -1.35 21.55
N ALA A 251 7.70 -2.05 21.42
CA ALA A 251 6.75 -2.23 22.52
C ALA A 251 7.38 -2.97 23.71
N GLN A 252 8.23 -3.96 23.45
CA GLN A 252 9.00 -4.62 24.50
C GLN A 252 10.05 -3.68 25.12
N ALA A 253 10.75 -2.90 24.31
CA ALA A 253 11.72 -1.91 24.82
C ALA A 253 11.08 -0.88 25.76
N GLU A 254 9.85 -0.43 25.48
CA GLU A 254 9.09 0.48 26.36
C GLU A 254 8.81 -0.11 27.75
N GLN A 255 8.68 -1.45 27.87
CA GLN A 255 8.41 -2.12 29.13
C GLN A 255 9.67 -2.30 30.00
N VAL A 256 10.85 -2.07 29.45
CA VAL A 256 12.13 -2.27 30.16
C VAL A 256 12.32 -1.21 31.24
N ARG A 257 12.15 0.07 30.91
CA ARG A 257 12.31 1.22 31.81
C ARG A 257 11.19 2.24 31.65
N PRO A 258 9.94 1.92 32.02
CA PRO A 258 8.77 2.79 31.75
C PRO A 258 8.88 4.18 32.40
N ASP A 259 9.57 4.29 33.51
CA ASP A 259 9.70 5.52 34.32
C ASP A 259 10.98 6.31 34.05
N ALA A 260 11.82 5.89 33.11
CA ALA A 260 13.14 6.49 32.93
C ALA A 260 13.14 7.88 32.29
N GLY A 261 12.00 8.33 31.75
CA GLY A 261 11.85 9.64 31.09
C GLY A 261 12.81 9.88 29.92
N LEU A 262 13.36 8.83 29.34
CA LEU A 262 14.31 8.91 28.24
C LEU A 262 13.60 8.72 26.89
N ASP A 263 13.87 9.62 25.97
CA ASP A 263 13.29 9.62 24.62
C ASP A 263 13.91 8.58 23.67
N THR A 264 14.77 7.65 24.18
CA THR A 264 15.51 6.69 23.35
C THR A 264 14.60 5.79 22.50
N VAL A 265 13.52 5.27 23.09
CA VAL A 265 12.55 4.44 22.38
C VAL A 265 11.70 5.30 21.43
N ALA A 266 11.30 6.50 21.86
CA ALA A 266 10.57 7.45 21.02
C ALA A 266 11.41 7.88 19.81
N ASP A 267 12.70 8.18 20.00
CA ASP A 267 13.62 8.49 18.91
C ASP A 267 13.79 7.31 17.94
N ALA A 268 13.92 6.09 18.47
CA ALA A 268 14.00 4.88 17.65
C ALA A 268 12.70 4.68 16.85
N ARG A 269 11.53 4.87 17.48
CA ARG A 269 10.24 4.83 16.82
C ARG A 269 10.16 5.87 15.69
N ALA A 270 10.58 7.09 15.93
CA ALA A 270 10.61 8.14 14.91
C ALA A 270 11.55 7.79 13.75
N ARG A 271 12.69 7.14 14.00
CA ARG A 271 13.59 6.66 12.94
C ARG A 271 12.94 5.56 12.11
N ILE A 272 12.32 4.58 12.75
CA ILE A 272 11.64 3.46 12.08
C ILE A 272 10.46 3.97 11.25
N GLU A 273 9.66 4.92 11.75
CA GLU A 273 8.58 5.55 10.99
C GLU A 273 9.10 6.29 9.74
N ARG A 274 10.23 6.98 9.83
CA ARG A 274 10.86 7.58 8.64
C ARG A 274 11.32 6.53 7.63
N MET A 275 11.86 5.40 8.08
CA MET A 275 12.23 4.29 7.19
C MET A 275 11.00 3.70 6.50
N ARG A 276 9.91 3.48 7.23
CA ARG A 276 8.61 3.02 6.71
C ARG A 276 8.07 3.99 5.66
N ALA A 277 7.99 5.28 5.98
CA ALA A 277 7.51 6.31 5.06
C ALA A 277 8.35 6.38 3.77
N THR A 278 9.67 6.31 3.89
CA THR A 278 10.58 6.30 2.74
C THR A 278 10.34 5.08 1.84
N ARG A 279 10.16 3.90 2.42
CA ARG A 279 9.89 2.67 1.66
C ARG A 279 8.53 2.70 0.98
N ILE A 280 7.50 3.22 1.67
CA ILE A 280 6.15 3.44 1.12
C ILE A 280 6.21 4.38 -0.08
N ALA A 281 6.85 5.55 0.07
CA ALA A 281 7.00 6.52 -1.02
C ALA A 281 7.72 5.90 -2.23
N ARG A 282 8.82 5.16 -1.99
CA ARG A 282 9.55 4.47 -3.07
C ARG A 282 8.68 3.44 -3.81
N LEU A 283 7.88 2.64 -3.09
CA LEU A 283 6.99 1.64 -3.72
C LEU A 283 5.89 2.32 -4.54
N ARG A 284 5.30 3.41 -4.04
CA ARG A 284 4.35 4.24 -4.79
C ARG A 284 4.98 4.75 -6.09
N ASP A 285 6.15 5.37 -6.00
CA ASP A 285 6.82 5.99 -7.14
C ASP A 285 7.21 4.96 -8.20
N LEU A 286 7.73 3.79 -7.78
CA LEU A 286 8.02 2.67 -8.68
C LEU A 286 6.75 2.14 -9.35
N GLY A 287 5.64 2.04 -8.60
CA GLY A 287 4.35 1.65 -9.14
C GLY A 287 3.84 2.64 -10.20
N ILE A 288 3.88 3.94 -9.90
CA ILE A 288 3.47 5.00 -10.84
C ILE A 288 4.37 5.00 -12.08
N ALA A 289 5.68 4.91 -11.91
CA ALA A 289 6.64 4.88 -13.02
C ALA A 289 6.53 3.64 -13.92
N ALA A 290 5.91 2.58 -13.43
CA ALA A 290 5.66 1.37 -14.22
C ALA A 290 4.46 1.53 -15.17
N LEU A 291 3.43 2.31 -14.80
CA LEU A 291 2.13 2.38 -15.50
C LEU A 291 2.23 2.64 -17.01
N PRO A 292 3.10 3.52 -17.53
CA PRO A 292 3.18 3.79 -18.97
C PRO A 292 3.89 2.68 -19.77
N LYS A 293 4.45 1.66 -19.12
CA LYS A 293 5.21 0.59 -19.78
C LYS A 293 4.30 -0.59 -20.13
N PHE A 294 4.71 -1.38 -21.13
CA PHE A 294 4.02 -2.64 -21.45
C PHE A 294 3.98 -3.57 -20.23
N GLY A 295 2.81 -4.08 -19.88
CA GLY A 295 2.60 -4.88 -18.66
C GLY A 295 2.76 -4.09 -17.35
N GLY A 296 2.86 -2.76 -17.42
CA GLY A 296 3.14 -1.89 -16.28
C GLY A 296 2.05 -1.88 -15.21
N ILE A 297 0.80 -2.11 -15.58
CA ILE A 297 -0.32 -2.21 -14.63
C ILE A 297 -0.08 -3.36 -13.64
N ASP A 298 0.37 -4.52 -14.12
CA ASP A 298 0.63 -5.66 -13.23
C ASP A 298 1.86 -5.44 -12.34
N VAL A 299 2.87 -4.71 -12.85
CA VAL A 299 4.00 -4.26 -12.04
C VAL A 299 3.54 -3.31 -10.94
N ALA A 300 2.71 -2.31 -11.28
CA ALA A 300 2.16 -1.36 -10.32
C ALA A 300 1.29 -2.05 -9.25
N ARG A 301 0.47 -3.03 -9.63
CA ARG A 301 -0.31 -3.85 -8.69
C ARG A 301 0.57 -4.62 -7.72
N ARG A 302 1.70 -5.17 -8.18
CA ARG A 302 2.67 -5.84 -7.28
C ARG A 302 3.27 -4.86 -6.28
N HIS A 303 3.65 -3.65 -6.73
CA HIS A 303 4.14 -2.61 -5.82
C HIS A 303 3.08 -2.15 -4.83
N LEU A 304 1.83 -2.01 -5.26
CA LEU A 304 0.71 -1.71 -4.36
C LEU A 304 0.53 -2.82 -3.31
N ALA A 305 0.60 -4.09 -3.70
CA ALA A 305 0.50 -5.21 -2.76
C ALA A 305 1.66 -5.22 -1.75
N GLN A 306 2.89 -4.87 -2.16
CA GLN A 306 4.03 -4.72 -1.26
C GLN A 306 3.85 -3.53 -0.32
N LEU A 307 3.36 -2.40 -0.84
CA LEU A 307 3.08 -1.20 -0.06
C LEU A 307 2.04 -1.46 1.02
N LEU A 308 0.94 -2.13 0.67
CA LEU A 308 -0.15 -2.45 1.60
C LEU A 308 0.26 -3.37 2.75
N ARG A 309 1.36 -4.13 2.62
CA ARG A 309 1.91 -4.95 3.71
C ARG A 309 2.58 -4.13 4.80
N ILE A 310 3.07 -2.94 4.47
CA ILE A 310 3.86 -2.10 5.37
C ILE A 310 3.17 -0.79 5.73
N ALA A 311 2.16 -0.40 4.97
CA ALA A 311 1.38 0.81 5.19
C ALA A 311 0.32 0.62 6.27
N ARG A 312 0.05 1.68 7.01
CA ARG A 312 -1.07 1.70 7.96
C ARG A 312 -2.40 1.85 7.21
N PRO A 313 -3.53 1.40 7.81
CA PRO A 313 -4.85 1.63 7.23
C PRO A 313 -5.09 3.11 6.91
N GLY A 314 -5.53 3.39 5.67
CA GLY A 314 -5.79 4.77 5.22
C GLY A 314 -4.57 5.53 4.70
N ASP A 315 -3.44 4.87 4.49
CA ASP A 315 -2.22 5.51 3.98
C ASP A 315 -2.49 6.21 2.62
N PRO A 316 -2.15 7.52 2.50
CA PRO A 316 -2.43 8.30 1.29
C PRO A 316 -1.64 7.83 0.07
N ALA A 317 -0.44 7.29 0.23
CA ALA A 317 0.36 6.79 -0.89
C ALA A 317 -0.25 5.50 -1.48
N ALA A 318 -0.86 4.65 -0.64
CA ALA A 318 -1.63 3.49 -1.10
C ALA A 318 -2.87 3.91 -1.87
N ALA A 319 -3.58 4.92 -1.39
CA ALA A 319 -4.77 5.47 -2.05
C ALA A 319 -4.39 6.08 -3.41
N GLU A 320 -3.34 6.88 -3.46
CA GLU A 320 -2.83 7.48 -4.70
C GLU A 320 -2.43 6.43 -5.73
N LEU A 321 -1.63 5.43 -5.34
CA LEU A 321 -1.21 4.39 -6.28
C LEU A 321 -2.40 3.57 -6.79
N ARG A 322 -3.38 3.27 -5.94
CA ARG A 322 -4.61 2.58 -6.33
C ARG A 322 -5.41 3.41 -7.34
N GLU A 323 -5.58 4.69 -7.10
CA GLU A 323 -6.24 5.61 -8.02
C GLU A 323 -5.53 5.67 -9.37
N ARG A 324 -4.19 5.82 -9.38
CA ARG A 324 -3.39 5.84 -10.60
C ARG A 324 -3.51 4.53 -11.40
N ILE A 325 -3.53 3.39 -10.72
CA ILE A 325 -3.77 2.09 -11.36
C ILE A 325 -5.17 2.06 -11.99
N THR A 326 -6.19 2.53 -11.27
CA THR A 326 -7.58 2.59 -11.77
C THR A 326 -7.67 3.47 -13.01
N LEU A 327 -7.08 4.67 -12.96
CA LEU A 327 -7.02 5.55 -14.12
C LEU A 327 -6.30 4.90 -15.31
N ALA A 328 -5.16 4.25 -15.06
CA ALA A 328 -4.40 3.59 -16.11
C ALA A 328 -5.16 2.41 -16.76
N VAL A 329 -5.96 1.67 -15.97
CA VAL A 329 -6.82 0.59 -16.48
C VAL A 329 -7.87 1.13 -17.45
N HIS A 330 -8.50 2.25 -17.11
CA HIS A 330 -9.63 2.79 -17.89
C HIS A 330 -9.21 3.77 -18.99
N TYR A 331 -8.09 4.50 -18.81
CA TYR A 331 -7.70 5.60 -19.70
C TYR A 331 -6.26 5.55 -20.21
N GLY A 332 -5.50 4.51 -19.87
CA GLY A 332 -4.07 4.47 -20.19
C GLY A 332 -3.31 5.61 -19.47
N MET A 333 -2.71 6.51 -20.26
CA MET A 333 -1.97 7.66 -19.71
C MET A 333 -2.77 8.98 -19.69
N TYR A 334 -4.05 8.91 -19.99
CA TYR A 334 -4.92 10.10 -20.04
C TYR A 334 -5.81 10.19 -18.80
N ALA A 335 -6.41 11.37 -18.61
CA ALA A 335 -7.45 11.62 -17.62
C ALA A 335 -8.81 11.87 -18.29
N PRO A 336 -9.94 11.53 -17.63
CA PRO A 336 -11.27 11.87 -18.15
C PRO A 336 -11.39 13.37 -18.43
N GLY A 337 -11.97 13.74 -19.58
CA GLY A 337 -12.13 15.13 -20.01
C GLY A 337 -10.85 15.80 -20.51
N GLN A 338 -9.71 15.13 -20.47
CA GLN A 338 -8.47 15.68 -21.01
C GLN A 338 -8.56 15.85 -22.51
N VAL A 339 -8.16 17.05 -23.02
CA VAL A 339 -8.00 17.29 -24.45
C VAL A 339 -6.55 17.06 -24.86
N PHE A 340 -6.35 16.32 -25.93
CA PHE A 340 -5.02 16.00 -26.46
C PHE A 340 -5.01 15.97 -27.99
N THR A 341 -3.81 15.96 -28.58
CA THR A 341 -3.60 15.71 -30.00
C THR A 341 -2.40 14.82 -30.20
N ASP A 342 -2.45 13.90 -31.16
CA ASP A 342 -1.29 13.06 -31.52
C ASP A 342 -0.41 13.79 -32.56
N ALA A 343 0.91 13.57 -32.49
CA ALA A 343 1.83 14.01 -33.51
C ALA A 343 1.68 13.13 -34.77
N MET A 344 1.80 13.73 -35.95
CA MET A 344 1.76 13.03 -37.23
C MET A 344 3.17 12.86 -37.81
N SER A 345 3.46 11.70 -38.38
CA SER A 345 4.76 11.41 -39.00
C SER A 345 5.12 12.31 -40.17
N GLY A 346 4.11 12.79 -40.92
CA GLY A 346 4.25 13.77 -41.99
C GLY A 346 4.38 15.23 -41.52
N GLY A 347 4.50 15.47 -40.19
CA GLY A 347 4.54 16.79 -39.58
C GLY A 347 3.15 17.32 -39.20
N GLY A 348 3.14 18.21 -38.20
CA GLY A 348 1.92 18.76 -37.63
C GLY A 348 1.25 17.82 -36.61
N ARG A 349 0.00 18.13 -36.30
CA ARG A 349 -0.80 17.40 -35.29
C ARG A 349 -2.12 16.93 -35.90
N GLY A 350 -2.60 15.81 -35.39
CA GLY A 350 -3.94 15.29 -35.66
C GLY A 350 -5.04 16.15 -35.03
N PRO A 351 -6.31 15.72 -35.16
CA PRO A 351 -7.43 16.43 -34.57
C PRO A 351 -7.32 16.53 -33.06
N GLN A 352 -7.97 17.55 -32.47
CA GLN A 352 -8.13 17.65 -31.02
C GLN A 352 -9.14 16.58 -30.57
N MET A 353 -8.71 15.77 -29.58
CA MET A 353 -9.48 14.65 -29.03
C MET A 353 -9.82 14.94 -27.57
N ALA A 354 -11.06 14.76 -27.16
CA ALA A 354 -11.44 14.74 -25.74
C ALA A 354 -11.52 13.29 -25.26
N VAL A 355 -11.05 13.05 -24.03
CA VAL A 355 -11.16 11.74 -23.36
C VAL A 355 -12.56 11.61 -22.79
N VAL A 356 -13.39 10.81 -23.43
CA VAL A 356 -14.74 10.45 -22.96
C VAL A 356 -14.62 9.47 -21.80
N PRO A 357 -15.29 9.73 -20.65
CA PRO A 357 -15.16 8.86 -19.48
C PRO A 357 -15.76 7.46 -19.73
N HIS A 358 -15.19 6.42 -19.08
CA HIS A 358 -15.82 5.11 -18.97
C HIS A 358 -17.12 5.22 -18.16
N GLY A 359 -18.05 4.32 -18.35
CA GLY A 359 -19.32 4.37 -17.63
C GLY A 359 -20.42 3.60 -18.33
N ALA A 360 -21.65 3.84 -17.93
CA ALA A 360 -22.81 3.18 -18.53
C ALA A 360 -23.92 4.21 -18.77
N PHE A 361 -24.74 3.93 -19.77
CA PHE A 361 -25.92 4.73 -20.10
C PHE A 361 -27.03 3.86 -20.70
N THR A 362 -28.20 4.44 -20.85
CA THR A 362 -29.30 3.81 -21.59
C THR A 362 -29.30 4.34 -23.01
N MET A 363 -28.99 3.47 -23.99
CA MET A 363 -29.00 3.77 -25.41
C MET A 363 -30.40 3.55 -26.02
N GLY A 364 -30.80 4.43 -26.93
CA GLY A 364 -32.07 4.36 -27.60
C GLY A 364 -33.20 5.14 -26.94
N ALA A 365 -34.39 5.06 -27.49
CA ALA A 365 -35.58 5.75 -27.03
C ALA A 365 -36.43 4.89 -26.10
N PRO A 366 -36.97 5.42 -24.99
CA PRO A 366 -38.05 4.79 -24.24
C PRO A 366 -39.27 4.53 -25.11
N ALA A 367 -40.09 3.54 -24.76
CA ALA A 367 -41.24 3.14 -25.58
C ALA A 367 -42.22 4.29 -25.84
N ASN A 368 -42.33 5.23 -24.92
CA ASN A 368 -43.28 6.35 -24.93
C ASN A 368 -42.62 7.71 -25.30
N GLU A 369 -41.39 7.74 -25.77
CA GLU A 369 -40.76 9.01 -26.14
C GLU A 369 -41.41 9.60 -27.39
N PRO A 370 -41.93 10.86 -27.31
CA PRO A 370 -42.59 11.50 -28.44
C PRO A 370 -41.64 11.66 -29.63
N GLY A 371 -42.14 11.34 -30.84
CA GLY A 371 -41.36 11.46 -32.09
C GLY A 371 -40.29 10.38 -32.27
N SER A 372 -40.21 9.37 -31.38
CA SER A 372 -39.33 8.21 -31.55
C SER A 372 -39.88 7.23 -32.58
N SER A 373 -39.00 6.57 -33.30
CA SER A 373 -39.31 5.49 -34.24
C SER A 373 -39.01 4.11 -33.64
N ASP A 374 -39.54 3.03 -34.29
CA ASP A 374 -39.31 1.67 -33.80
C ASP A 374 -37.83 1.23 -33.90
N HIS A 375 -37.08 1.80 -34.83
CA HIS A 375 -35.65 1.47 -34.95
C HIS A 375 -34.77 2.05 -33.84
N GLU A 376 -35.29 2.95 -33.02
CA GLU A 376 -34.61 3.47 -31.85
C GLU A 376 -34.86 2.62 -30.60
N LYS A 377 -35.58 1.48 -30.74
CA LYS A 377 -36.07 0.64 -29.65
C LYS A 377 -35.59 -0.82 -29.77
N PRO A 378 -35.59 -1.59 -28.68
CA PRO A 378 -35.81 -1.15 -27.29
C PRO A 378 -34.63 -0.32 -26.73
N ALA A 379 -34.91 0.61 -25.83
CA ALA A 379 -33.86 1.20 -25.04
C ALA A 379 -33.16 0.10 -24.22
N HIS A 380 -31.82 0.14 -24.14
CA HIS A 380 -31.02 -0.89 -23.48
C HIS A 380 -29.78 -0.30 -22.82
N ALA A 381 -29.28 -0.99 -21.81
CA ALA A 381 -28.07 -0.56 -21.11
C ALA A 381 -26.82 -0.89 -21.93
N VAL A 382 -25.93 0.08 -22.06
CA VAL A 382 -24.59 -0.06 -22.65
C VAL A 382 -23.55 0.39 -21.64
N ARG A 383 -22.45 -0.37 -21.51
CA ARG A 383 -21.37 -0.10 -20.56
C ARG A 383 -20.02 -0.06 -21.26
N PHE A 384 -19.32 1.02 -21.09
CA PHE A 384 -17.93 1.18 -21.53
C PHE A 384 -16.99 0.87 -20.37
N GLU A 385 -16.23 -0.22 -20.46
CA GLU A 385 -15.24 -0.60 -19.46
C GLU A 385 -13.99 0.31 -19.52
N ARG A 386 -13.76 0.94 -20.66
CA ARG A 386 -12.67 1.89 -20.88
C ARG A 386 -13.20 3.17 -21.50
N GLY A 387 -12.55 4.29 -21.17
CA GLY A 387 -12.75 5.53 -21.90
C GLY A 387 -12.18 5.45 -23.31
N PHE A 388 -12.59 6.36 -24.16
CA PHE A 388 -12.12 6.50 -25.54
C PHE A 388 -11.88 7.96 -25.88
N GLY A 389 -11.03 8.23 -26.86
CA GLY A 389 -10.89 9.56 -27.43
C GLY A 389 -11.95 9.80 -28.49
N LEU A 390 -12.60 10.97 -28.45
CA LEU A 390 -13.49 11.43 -29.52
C LEU A 390 -13.03 12.83 -29.97
N SER A 391 -12.98 13.10 -31.28
CA SER A 391 -12.64 14.43 -31.75
C SER A 391 -13.67 15.45 -31.25
N ILE A 392 -13.17 16.58 -30.74
CA ILE A 392 -14.03 17.59 -30.11
C ILE A 392 -15.04 18.21 -31.07
N ARG A 393 -14.82 18.07 -32.39
CA ARG A 393 -15.66 18.57 -33.47
C ARG A 393 -15.58 17.61 -34.65
N GLU A 394 -16.40 17.84 -35.67
CA GLU A 394 -16.37 17.12 -36.95
C GLU A 394 -15.04 17.38 -37.68
N VAL A 395 -14.68 16.49 -38.61
CA VAL A 395 -13.56 16.71 -39.53
C VAL A 395 -13.89 17.88 -40.46
N SER A 396 -13.01 18.90 -40.45
CA SER A 396 -13.17 20.07 -41.29
C SER A 396 -12.70 19.82 -42.74
N VAL A 397 -13.17 20.67 -43.66
CA VAL A 397 -12.68 20.70 -45.06
C VAL A 397 -11.17 20.83 -45.11
N GLY A 398 -10.57 21.69 -44.26
CA GLY A 398 -9.13 21.89 -44.21
C GLY A 398 -8.37 20.64 -43.72
N GLU A 399 -8.93 19.90 -42.76
CA GLU A 399 -8.36 18.63 -42.30
C GLU A 399 -8.45 17.55 -43.37
N PHE A 400 -9.58 17.45 -44.05
CA PHE A 400 -9.78 16.52 -45.16
C PHE A 400 -8.91 16.87 -46.39
N ARG A 401 -8.69 18.14 -46.66
CA ARG A 401 -7.78 18.62 -47.70
C ARG A 401 -6.35 18.12 -47.48
N ARG A 402 -5.87 18.16 -46.25
CA ARG A 402 -4.54 17.62 -45.91
C ARG A 402 -4.43 16.10 -46.21
N PHE A 403 -5.49 15.36 -45.91
CA PHE A 403 -5.58 13.93 -46.25
C PHE A 403 -5.50 13.69 -47.75
N VAL A 404 -6.35 14.39 -48.53
CA VAL A 404 -6.36 14.27 -49.99
C VAL A 404 -5.02 14.67 -50.61
N ALA A 405 -4.41 15.75 -50.13
CA ALA A 405 -3.10 16.19 -50.60
C ALA A 405 -1.99 15.17 -50.30
N ALA A 406 -2.05 14.51 -49.14
CA ALA A 406 -1.05 13.51 -48.73
C ALA A 406 -1.20 12.15 -49.44
N THR A 407 -2.42 11.80 -49.87
CA THR A 407 -2.72 10.43 -50.39
C THR A 407 -3.12 10.37 -51.83
N GLY A 408 -3.53 11.50 -52.42
CA GLY A 408 -4.15 11.52 -53.73
C GLY A 408 -5.53 10.85 -53.76
N HIS A 409 -6.20 10.70 -52.60
CA HIS A 409 -7.49 10.01 -52.51
C HIS A 409 -8.55 10.69 -53.38
N ARG A 410 -9.22 9.89 -54.20
CA ARG A 410 -10.37 10.35 -54.95
C ARG A 410 -11.65 9.87 -54.30
N THR A 411 -12.47 10.82 -53.84
CA THR A 411 -13.72 10.51 -53.12
C THR A 411 -14.77 9.87 -54.01
N ARG A 412 -15.78 9.24 -53.36
CA ARG A 412 -16.91 8.66 -54.08
C ARG A 412 -17.64 9.69 -54.98
N ALA A 413 -17.82 10.90 -54.45
CA ALA A 413 -18.46 12.02 -55.20
C ALA A 413 -17.65 12.37 -56.46
N GLU A 414 -16.31 12.49 -56.35
CA GLU A 414 -15.43 12.77 -57.50
C GLU A 414 -15.48 11.63 -58.55
N ARG A 415 -15.39 10.38 -58.09
CA ARG A 415 -15.48 9.21 -59.01
C ARG A 415 -16.80 9.12 -59.72
N ARG A 416 -17.90 9.50 -59.06
CA ARG A 416 -19.26 9.47 -59.60
C ARG A 416 -19.60 10.73 -60.42
N GLY A 417 -18.85 11.83 -60.19
CA GLY A 417 -18.99 13.09 -60.86
C GLY A 417 -20.15 13.96 -60.34
N PHE A 418 -20.78 13.64 -59.21
CA PHE A 418 -21.86 14.42 -58.61
C PHE A 418 -22.05 14.16 -57.12
N SER A 419 -22.74 15.08 -56.44
CA SER A 419 -23.31 14.87 -55.11
C SER A 419 -24.68 15.59 -55.00
N MET A 420 -25.35 15.35 -53.84
CA MET A 420 -26.63 16.03 -53.55
C MET A 420 -26.38 17.32 -52.80
N VAL A 421 -26.89 18.43 -53.30
CA VAL A 421 -26.81 19.76 -52.69
C VAL A 421 -28.18 20.32 -52.35
N TYR A 422 -28.28 21.28 -51.44
CA TYR A 422 -29.50 22.03 -51.25
C TYR A 422 -29.66 23.03 -52.43
N ASP A 423 -30.82 23.00 -53.03
CA ASP A 423 -31.18 23.95 -54.09
C ASP A 423 -32.22 24.94 -53.57
N GLU A 424 -31.85 26.17 -53.46
CA GLU A 424 -32.67 27.23 -52.88
C GLU A 424 -33.90 27.53 -53.71
N ARG A 425 -33.85 27.29 -55.02
CA ARG A 425 -34.99 27.51 -55.93
C ARG A 425 -36.12 26.52 -55.73
N SER A 426 -35.76 25.24 -55.67
CA SER A 426 -36.73 24.14 -55.49
C SER A 426 -37.04 23.82 -54.04
N ASN A 427 -36.26 24.38 -53.10
CA ASN A 427 -36.31 24.06 -51.65
C ASN A 427 -36.10 22.54 -51.37
N ASN A 428 -35.31 21.90 -52.20
CA ASN A 428 -35.07 20.47 -52.14
C ASN A 428 -33.58 20.11 -52.25
N PHE A 429 -33.24 18.89 -51.89
CA PHE A 429 -31.92 18.36 -52.20
C PHE A 429 -31.88 17.79 -53.58
N VAL A 430 -31.04 18.35 -54.46
CA VAL A 430 -30.93 17.99 -55.85
C VAL A 430 -29.55 17.45 -56.21
N ARG A 431 -29.47 16.62 -57.22
CA ARG A 431 -28.20 16.19 -57.80
C ARG A 431 -27.53 17.32 -58.54
N ARG A 432 -26.24 17.54 -58.23
CA ARG A 432 -25.43 18.56 -58.94
C ARG A 432 -24.08 17.98 -59.33
N SER A 433 -23.74 18.11 -60.61
CA SER A 433 -22.47 17.64 -61.17
C SER A 433 -21.30 18.52 -60.69
N GLY A 434 -20.09 17.91 -60.55
CA GLY A 434 -18.88 18.59 -60.17
C GLY A 434 -18.77 18.88 -58.66
N VAL A 435 -19.73 18.46 -57.86
CA VAL A 435 -19.75 18.63 -56.40
C VAL A 435 -19.06 17.46 -55.70
N ALA A 436 -18.13 17.81 -54.81
CA ALA A 436 -17.39 16.84 -54.00
C ALA A 436 -16.99 17.45 -52.63
N TRP A 437 -16.11 16.81 -51.86
CA TRP A 437 -15.69 17.19 -50.53
C TRP A 437 -15.24 18.65 -50.34
N HIS A 438 -14.78 19.29 -51.39
CA HIS A 438 -14.32 20.72 -51.40
C HIS A 438 -15.46 21.72 -51.68
N SER A 439 -16.70 21.24 -51.68
CA SER A 439 -17.89 22.08 -51.94
C SER A 439 -18.71 22.26 -50.66
N ASP A 440 -19.35 23.43 -50.53
CA ASP A 440 -20.32 23.73 -49.49
C ASP A 440 -21.70 23.04 -49.73
N TYR A 441 -22.66 23.29 -48.87
CA TYR A 441 -24.00 22.73 -48.94
C TYR A 441 -24.79 23.18 -50.18
N LEU A 442 -24.39 24.30 -50.82
CA LEU A 442 -24.96 24.81 -52.09
C LEU A 442 -24.16 24.34 -53.32
N GLY A 443 -23.05 23.63 -53.14
CA GLY A 443 -22.15 23.20 -54.21
C GLY A 443 -21.18 24.26 -54.71
N ARG A 444 -20.92 25.29 -53.92
CA ARG A 444 -19.86 26.31 -54.12
C ARG A 444 -18.58 25.85 -53.43
N PRO A 445 -17.42 26.48 -53.68
CA PRO A 445 -16.22 26.19 -52.93
C PRO A 445 -16.46 26.39 -51.43
N ALA A 446 -16.04 25.39 -50.60
CA ALA A 446 -16.19 25.42 -49.17
C ALA A 446 -14.98 26.03 -48.48
N ASP A 447 -15.22 26.79 -47.39
CA ASP A 447 -14.18 27.29 -46.50
C ASP A 447 -13.57 26.15 -45.67
N ASP A 448 -12.28 26.25 -45.38
CA ASP A 448 -11.53 25.21 -44.64
C ASP A 448 -12.07 24.95 -43.21
N GLY A 449 -12.76 25.90 -42.60
CA GLY A 449 -13.37 25.80 -41.27
C GLY A 449 -14.75 25.12 -41.25
N LEU A 450 -15.38 24.84 -42.38
CA LEU A 450 -16.63 24.15 -42.46
C LEU A 450 -16.44 22.63 -42.24
N PRO A 451 -17.46 21.91 -41.72
CA PRO A 451 -17.42 20.43 -41.70
C PRO A 451 -17.33 19.87 -43.11
N VAL A 452 -16.50 18.88 -43.32
CA VAL A 452 -16.44 18.21 -44.62
C VAL A 452 -17.74 17.45 -44.88
N VAL A 453 -18.40 17.80 -45.98
CA VAL A 453 -19.61 17.13 -46.46
C VAL A 453 -19.38 16.52 -47.86
N HIS A 454 -20.38 15.87 -48.44
CA HIS A 454 -20.26 15.17 -49.73
C HIS A 454 -19.25 14.02 -49.71
N VAL A 455 -18.98 13.43 -48.51
CA VAL A 455 -18.11 12.30 -48.28
C VAL A 455 -18.93 11.06 -47.94
N SER A 456 -18.54 9.91 -48.50
CA SER A 456 -19.15 8.60 -48.23
C SER A 456 -18.55 7.95 -46.97
N ALA A 457 -19.20 6.89 -46.46
CA ALA A 457 -18.62 6.09 -45.34
C ALA A 457 -17.23 5.54 -45.70
N ARG A 458 -17.00 5.17 -46.97
CA ARG A 458 -15.71 4.70 -47.46
C ARG A 458 -14.63 5.79 -47.47
N ASP A 459 -15.01 7.03 -47.78
CA ASP A 459 -14.08 8.18 -47.73
C ASP A 459 -13.70 8.51 -46.30
N ALA A 460 -14.67 8.44 -45.37
CA ALA A 460 -14.44 8.61 -43.94
C ALA A 460 -13.56 7.48 -43.38
N GLN A 461 -13.77 6.24 -43.78
CA GLN A 461 -12.93 5.11 -43.41
C GLN A 461 -11.48 5.27 -43.90
N ALA A 462 -11.30 5.69 -45.16
CA ALA A 462 -9.96 5.96 -45.71
C ALA A 462 -9.23 7.07 -44.96
N TYR A 463 -9.94 8.10 -44.49
CA TYR A 463 -9.39 9.17 -43.68
C TYR A 463 -8.86 8.64 -42.31
N VAL A 464 -9.65 7.84 -41.60
CA VAL A 464 -9.22 7.32 -40.29
C VAL A 464 -8.08 6.30 -40.41
N GLU A 465 -8.01 5.52 -41.50
CA GLU A 465 -6.89 4.63 -41.81
C GLU A 465 -5.60 5.41 -42.06
N TRP A 466 -5.68 6.48 -42.88
CA TRP A 466 -4.57 7.39 -43.10
C TRP A 466 -4.10 8.04 -41.78
N LEU A 467 -5.04 8.54 -40.97
CA LEU A 467 -4.72 9.19 -39.69
C LEU A 467 -4.07 8.19 -38.71
N SER A 468 -4.51 6.94 -38.72
CA SER A 468 -3.90 5.87 -37.93
C SER A 468 -2.46 5.59 -38.37
N ALA A 469 -2.21 5.52 -39.68
CA ALA A 469 -0.86 5.35 -40.24
C ALA A 469 0.05 6.53 -39.91
N GLN A 470 -0.46 7.79 -39.95
CA GLN A 470 0.31 8.98 -39.64
C GLN A 470 0.68 9.11 -38.17
N THR A 471 -0.15 8.63 -37.26
CA THR A 471 0.03 8.81 -35.82
C THR A 471 0.59 7.56 -35.11
N GLY A 472 0.54 6.38 -35.77
CA GLY A 472 0.82 5.11 -35.12
C GLY A 472 -0.19 4.75 -34.02
N LYS A 473 -1.38 5.40 -34.03
CA LYS A 473 -2.47 5.20 -33.08
C LYS A 473 -3.68 4.63 -33.81
N ARG A 474 -4.57 3.95 -33.08
CA ARG A 474 -5.76 3.38 -33.67
C ARG A 474 -6.88 4.42 -33.69
N TYR A 475 -7.00 5.13 -34.83
CA TYR A 475 -8.14 5.98 -35.16
C TYR A 475 -9.19 5.17 -35.94
N ARG A 476 -10.47 5.50 -35.75
CA ARG A 476 -11.60 4.86 -36.39
C ARG A 476 -12.82 5.79 -36.39
N LEU A 477 -13.88 5.40 -37.07
CA LEU A 477 -15.18 6.02 -36.82
C LEU A 477 -15.67 5.64 -35.41
N PRO A 478 -16.43 6.51 -34.73
CA PRO A 478 -17.08 6.14 -33.47
C PRO A 478 -18.09 5.02 -33.70
N SER A 479 -18.33 4.16 -32.71
CA SER A 479 -19.50 3.32 -32.73
C SER A 479 -20.77 4.15 -32.54
N GLU A 480 -21.92 3.62 -32.93
CA GLU A 480 -23.22 4.26 -32.69
C GLU A 480 -23.44 4.52 -31.20
N ALA A 481 -23.07 3.56 -30.35
CA ALA A 481 -23.14 3.67 -28.90
C ALA A 481 -22.21 4.75 -28.36
N GLU A 482 -20.98 4.83 -28.85
CA GLU A 482 -20.03 5.90 -28.48
C GLU A 482 -20.55 7.28 -28.84
N PHE A 483 -21.17 7.41 -30.02
CA PHE A 483 -21.76 8.67 -30.48
C PHE A 483 -22.90 9.11 -29.57
N GLU A 484 -23.89 8.24 -29.29
CA GLU A 484 -25.04 8.57 -28.44
C GLU A 484 -24.59 8.85 -26.99
N TYR A 485 -23.65 8.07 -26.46
CA TYR A 485 -23.08 8.30 -25.13
C TYR A 485 -22.42 9.66 -25.02
N ALA A 486 -21.61 10.01 -26.04
CA ALA A 486 -20.94 11.31 -26.13
C ALA A 486 -21.92 12.47 -26.32
N LEU A 487 -22.95 12.28 -27.13
CA LEU A 487 -24.01 13.27 -27.35
C LEU A 487 -24.79 13.56 -26.06
N ARG A 488 -25.17 12.52 -25.33
CA ARG A 488 -25.89 12.64 -24.05
C ARG A 488 -25.04 13.26 -22.94
N ALA A 489 -23.77 12.95 -22.89
CA ALA A 489 -22.84 13.47 -21.88
C ALA A 489 -23.41 13.47 -20.44
N GLY A 490 -24.10 12.38 -20.08
CA GLY A 490 -24.73 12.21 -18.76
C GLY A 490 -26.20 12.60 -18.68
N THR A 491 -26.80 13.18 -19.75
CA THR A 491 -28.23 13.49 -19.81
C THR A 491 -29.06 12.28 -20.26
N SER A 492 -30.34 12.27 -19.89
CA SER A 492 -31.29 11.18 -20.23
C SER A 492 -32.52 11.64 -21.00
N GLY A 493 -32.66 12.94 -21.26
CA GLY A 493 -33.80 13.52 -21.99
C GLY A 493 -33.80 13.21 -23.49
N PRO A 494 -34.87 13.59 -24.21
CA PRO A 494 -34.94 13.43 -25.65
C PRO A 494 -33.86 14.21 -26.40
N TRP A 495 -33.49 15.39 -25.88
CA TRP A 495 -32.36 16.18 -26.39
C TRP A 495 -31.28 16.32 -25.32
N PRO A 496 -30.01 16.56 -25.72
CA PRO A 496 -28.92 16.70 -24.74
C PRO A 496 -29.04 17.93 -23.84
N TRP A 497 -29.82 18.93 -24.21
CA TRP A 497 -30.12 20.12 -23.41
C TRP A 497 -31.42 20.00 -22.56
N GLY A 498 -32.12 18.87 -22.60
CA GLY A 498 -33.39 18.65 -21.91
C GLY A 498 -34.60 18.70 -22.84
N ASP A 499 -35.67 19.36 -22.41
CA ASP A 499 -36.92 19.49 -23.17
C ASP A 499 -37.01 20.84 -23.90
N GLY A 500 -37.74 20.88 -25.02
CA GLY A 500 -38.03 22.08 -25.77
C GLY A 500 -36.91 22.51 -26.75
N PRO A 501 -36.94 23.78 -27.20
CA PRO A 501 -35.95 24.31 -28.13
C PRO A 501 -34.56 24.39 -27.50
N PRO A 502 -33.47 24.29 -28.30
CA PRO A 502 -32.11 24.44 -27.81
C PRO A 502 -31.91 25.80 -27.14
N PRO A 503 -31.09 25.89 -26.08
CA PRO A 503 -30.55 27.17 -25.63
C PRO A 503 -29.76 27.87 -26.79
N PRO A 504 -29.57 29.19 -26.72
CA PRO A 504 -28.80 29.89 -27.76
C PRO A 504 -27.42 29.26 -27.97
N ARG A 505 -27.03 29.04 -29.22
CA ARG A 505 -25.73 28.51 -29.65
C ARG A 505 -25.40 27.12 -29.16
N VAL A 506 -26.38 26.28 -28.83
CA VAL A 506 -26.15 24.88 -28.40
C VAL A 506 -26.21 23.92 -29.58
N ALA A 507 -27.02 24.17 -30.60
CA ALA A 507 -27.16 23.26 -31.75
C ALA A 507 -27.41 24.05 -33.05
N ASN A 508 -26.74 23.68 -34.14
CA ASN A 508 -27.12 24.12 -35.47
C ASN A 508 -28.16 23.16 -36.04
N THR A 509 -29.43 23.59 -36.05
CA THR A 509 -30.58 22.85 -36.49
C THR A 509 -31.70 23.76 -37.00
N THR A 510 -32.81 23.18 -37.52
CA THR A 510 -33.88 24.05 -38.05
C THR A 510 -34.51 24.89 -36.93
N GLY A 511 -34.31 26.21 -37.00
CA GLY A 511 -34.91 27.23 -36.10
C GLY A 511 -35.98 28.02 -36.84
N ALA A 512 -37.11 28.33 -36.18
CA ALA A 512 -38.19 29.14 -36.75
C ALA A 512 -37.77 30.57 -37.05
N LEU A 513 -36.70 31.06 -36.39
CA LEU A 513 -36.16 32.41 -36.61
C LEU A 513 -35.13 32.49 -37.73
N ASP A 514 -34.57 31.36 -38.19
CA ASP A 514 -33.57 31.33 -39.25
C ASP A 514 -34.21 31.58 -40.63
N ARG A 515 -33.47 32.26 -41.49
CA ARG A 515 -33.88 32.58 -42.83
C ARG A 515 -32.79 32.21 -43.82
N SER A 516 -33.21 31.62 -44.95
CA SER A 516 -32.31 31.41 -46.08
C SER A 516 -31.83 32.74 -46.67
N PRO A 517 -30.77 32.74 -47.47
CA PRO A 517 -30.36 33.93 -48.24
C PRO A 517 -31.49 34.48 -49.10
N ALA A 518 -32.44 33.66 -49.54
CA ALA A 518 -33.64 34.09 -50.29
C ALA A 518 -34.87 34.38 -49.39
N GLY A 519 -34.71 34.46 -48.07
CA GLY A 519 -35.76 34.80 -47.09
C GLY A 519 -36.72 33.67 -46.72
N ARG A 520 -36.42 32.41 -47.08
CA ARG A 520 -37.23 31.24 -46.72
C ARG A 520 -37.10 30.87 -45.25
N SER A 521 -38.15 30.28 -44.68
CA SER A 521 -38.17 29.69 -43.32
C SER A 521 -38.34 28.18 -43.35
N TRP A 522 -37.94 27.52 -42.30
CA TRP A 522 -38.20 26.09 -42.10
C TRP A 522 -39.66 25.85 -41.73
N ALA A 523 -40.26 24.83 -42.34
CA ALA A 523 -41.65 24.44 -42.04
C ALA A 523 -41.73 23.58 -40.74
N ASN A 524 -40.67 22.84 -40.42
CA ASN A 524 -40.62 21.98 -39.28
C ASN A 524 -39.33 22.32 -38.46
N ALA A 525 -39.48 23.22 -37.51
CA ALA A 525 -38.39 23.86 -36.77
C ALA A 525 -38.73 23.98 -35.30
N PHE A 526 -37.69 24.20 -34.46
CA PHE A 526 -37.89 24.62 -33.09
C PHE A 526 -38.46 26.03 -33.03
N GLU A 527 -39.64 26.18 -32.40
CA GLU A 527 -40.28 27.48 -32.20
C GLU A 527 -39.43 28.38 -31.29
N GLY A 528 -39.35 29.67 -31.68
CA GLY A 528 -38.60 30.66 -30.91
C GLY A 528 -37.08 30.48 -30.95
N TYR A 529 -36.57 29.55 -31.72
CA TYR A 529 -35.14 29.29 -31.89
C TYR A 529 -34.60 29.78 -33.23
N GLY A 530 -33.32 30.16 -33.21
CA GLY A 530 -32.51 30.44 -34.38
C GLY A 530 -31.05 30.47 -33.96
N ASP A 531 -30.20 29.81 -34.74
CA ASP A 531 -28.76 29.73 -34.52
C ASP A 531 -27.95 30.70 -35.39
N GLY A 532 -28.63 31.38 -36.34
CA GLY A 532 -28.03 32.36 -37.26
C GLY A 532 -27.41 31.75 -38.52
N PHE A 533 -27.55 30.45 -38.74
CA PHE A 533 -27.06 29.74 -39.92
C PHE A 533 -28.21 29.11 -40.68
N TRP A 534 -28.19 29.16 -42.01
CA TRP A 534 -29.10 28.43 -42.88
C TRP A 534 -28.48 27.15 -43.43
N GLY A 535 -27.21 26.94 -43.26
CA GLY A 535 -26.42 25.80 -43.68
C GLY A 535 -25.48 25.32 -42.55
N PRO A 536 -24.52 24.47 -42.83
CA PRO A 536 -23.53 24.09 -41.86
C PRO A 536 -22.78 25.29 -41.31
N ALA A 537 -22.64 25.37 -39.99
CA ALA A 537 -21.78 26.32 -39.30
C ALA A 537 -20.31 25.83 -39.33
N PRO A 538 -19.32 26.73 -39.21
CA PRO A 538 -17.93 26.30 -38.98
C PRO A 538 -17.83 25.35 -37.78
N VAL A 539 -16.99 24.31 -37.90
CA VAL A 539 -16.85 23.30 -36.86
C VAL A 539 -16.46 23.91 -35.49
N GLY A 540 -17.10 23.51 -34.43
CA GLY A 540 -16.88 24.05 -33.08
C GLY A 540 -17.56 25.41 -32.83
N SER A 541 -18.54 25.80 -33.65
CA SER A 541 -19.26 27.09 -33.49
C SER A 541 -20.31 27.07 -32.39
N MET A 542 -20.86 25.88 -32.07
CA MET A 542 -21.84 25.74 -31.01
C MET A 542 -21.14 25.47 -29.67
N GLU A 543 -21.82 25.79 -28.56
CA GLU A 543 -21.30 25.55 -27.23
C GLU A 543 -21.06 24.04 -26.99
N PRO A 544 -19.96 23.66 -26.32
CA PRO A 544 -19.66 22.26 -26.06
C PRO A 544 -20.60 21.68 -25.00
N ASN A 545 -20.82 20.37 -25.06
CA ASN A 545 -21.50 19.67 -23.98
C ASN A 545 -20.58 19.50 -22.73
N ALA A 546 -21.08 18.84 -21.68
CA ALA A 546 -20.35 18.65 -20.41
C ALA A 546 -19.00 17.92 -20.55
N TRP A 547 -18.74 17.25 -21.67
CA TRP A 547 -17.48 16.55 -21.96
C TRP A 547 -16.58 17.29 -22.95
N GLY A 548 -16.90 18.55 -23.25
CA GLY A 548 -16.09 19.40 -24.14
C GLY A 548 -16.25 19.06 -25.63
N LEU A 549 -17.36 18.44 -26.03
CA LEU A 549 -17.63 18.03 -27.40
C LEU A 549 -18.65 18.96 -28.04
N HIS A 550 -18.31 19.49 -29.21
CA HIS A 550 -19.13 20.42 -29.98
C HIS A 550 -19.94 19.71 -31.08
N ASP A 551 -21.02 20.33 -31.50
CA ASP A 551 -21.77 20.04 -32.73
C ASP A 551 -22.30 18.59 -32.86
N LEU A 552 -22.43 17.83 -31.73
CA LEU A 552 -22.97 16.47 -31.76
C LEU A 552 -24.48 16.41 -32.05
N ALA A 553 -25.19 17.50 -31.75
CA ALA A 553 -26.61 17.66 -32.08
C ALA A 553 -26.76 18.73 -33.17
N GLY A 554 -27.04 18.32 -34.40
CA GLY A 554 -27.15 19.26 -35.52
C GLY A 554 -25.86 19.37 -36.34
N ASN A 555 -25.62 20.50 -36.94
CA ASN A 555 -24.57 20.84 -37.91
C ASN A 555 -24.55 19.87 -39.11
N VAL A 556 -23.86 18.73 -39.01
CA VAL A 556 -23.95 17.68 -40.03
C VAL A 556 -24.26 16.33 -39.36
N SER A 557 -25.05 15.51 -40.03
CA SER A 557 -25.18 14.11 -39.63
C SER A 557 -23.83 13.41 -39.81
N GLU A 558 -23.53 12.43 -38.96
CA GLU A 558 -22.21 11.85 -38.93
C GLU A 558 -22.24 10.35 -39.17
N TRP A 559 -21.32 9.88 -40.02
CA TRP A 559 -21.06 8.47 -40.20
C TRP A 559 -20.53 7.84 -38.93
N VAL A 560 -21.13 6.72 -38.52
CA VAL A 560 -20.59 5.85 -37.46
C VAL A 560 -20.19 4.48 -38.05
N ALA A 561 -19.49 3.68 -37.25
CA ALA A 561 -18.94 2.41 -37.71
C ALA A 561 -19.99 1.32 -37.91
N ASP A 562 -21.18 1.48 -37.33
CA ASP A 562 -22.20 0.44 -37.24
C ASP A 562 -22.94 0.24 -38.57
N CYS A 563 -23.23 -1.01 -38.88
CA CYS A 563 -24.21 -1.38 -39.90
C CYS A 563 -25.61 -1.02 -39.42
N TRP A 564 -26.52 -0.72 -40.39
CA TRP A 564 -27.92 -0.51 -40.06
C TRP A 564 -28.63 -1.81 -39.63
N HIS A 565 -29.41 -1.72 -38.55
CA HIS A 565 -30.32 -2.72 -38.04
C HIS A 565 -31.64 -2.04 -37.67
N ASP A 566 -32.77 -2.72 -37.90
CA ASP A 566 -34.12 -2.16 -37.72
C ASP A 566 -34.53 -1.98 -36.24
N GLY A 567 -33.62 -2.12 -35.33
CA GLY A 567 -33.80 -1.90 -33.89
C GLY A 567 -32.67 -2.48 -33.10
N TYR A 568 -32.73 -2.33 -31.77
CA TYR A 568 -31.65 -2.71 -30.87
C TYR A 568 -31.79 -4.10 -30.23
N ARG A 569 -32.67 -4.95 -30.75
CA ARG A 569 -32.72 -6.34 -30.30
C ARG A 569 -31.41 -7.04 -30.59
N ARG A 570 -30.70 -7.52 -29.54
CA ARG A 570 -29.38 -8.16 -29.61
C ARG A 570 -28.24 -7.21 -29.98
N ALA A 571 -28.43 -5.91 -29.85
CA ALA A 571 -27.34 -4.95 -30.00
C ALA A 571 -26.22 -5.22 -28.97
N PRO A 572 -24.95 -4.93 -29.29
CA PRO A 572 -23.86 -5.00 -28.35
C PRO A 572 -24.13 -4.11 -27.13
N THR A 573 -23.75 -4.60 -25.93
CA THR A 573 -23.93 -3.87 -24.66
C THR A 573 -22.63 -3.38 -24.08
N ASP A 574 -21.52 -3.60 -24.79
CA ASP A 574 -20.17 -3.21 -24.40
C ASP A 574 -19.66 -1.94 -25.12
N GLY A 575 -20.53 -1.31 -25.91
CA GLY A 575 -20.20 -0.12 -26.69
C GLY A 575 -19.44 -0.40 -28.00
N SER A 576 -19.19 -1.66 -28.34
CA SER A 576 -18.58 -2.01 -29.63
C SER A 576 -19.55 -1.74 -30.81
N ALA A 577 -18.99 -1.42 -31.98
CA ALA A 577 -19.79 -1.22 -33.18
C ALA A 577 -20.46 -2.52 -33.63
N TRP A 578 -21.74 -2.45 -33.98
CA TRP A 578 -22.51 -3.57 -34.49
C TRP A 578 -22.31 -3.75 -36.00
N VAL A 579 -21.33 -4.55 -36.38
CA VAL A 579 -20.87 -4.71 -37.76
C VAL A 579 -21.21 -6.10 -38.30
N ASN A 580 -21.83 -6.14 -39.47
CA ASN A 580 -22.05 -7.38 -40.24
C ASN A 580 -21.18 -7.36 -41.50
N PRO A 581 -20.47 -8.44 -41.84
CA PRO A 581 -19.66 -8.50 -43.05
C PRO A 581 -20.48 -8.18 -44.31
N GLY A 582 -20.03 -7.16 -45.07
CA GLY A 582 -20.64 -6.81 -46.34
C GLY A 582 -21.93 -5.96 -46.25
N CYS A 583 -22.26 -5.38 -45.09
CA CYS A 583 -23.38 -4.45 -44.99
C CYS A 583 -23.23 -3.27 -45.96
N ARG A 584 -24.32 -2.85 -46.56
CA ARG A 584 -24.34 -1.71 -47.49
C ARG A 584 -24.91 -0.44 -46.89
N ASP A 585 -25.69 -0.58 -45.86
CA ASP A 585 -26.29 0.54 -45.14
C ASP A 585 -25.66 0.68 -43.76
N HIS A 586 -25.13 1.85 -43.48
CA HIS A 586 -24.54 2.24 -42.20
C HIS A 586 -25.47 3.18 -41.47
N VAL A 587 -25.26 3.32 -40.19
CA VAL A 587 -25.96 4.27 -39.33
C VAL A 587 -25.36 5.66 -39.50
N ILE A 588 -26.24 6.67 -39.56
CA ILE A 588 -25.89 8.08 -39.38
C ILE A 588 -26.60 8.64 -38.16
N ARG A 589 -25.93 9.57 -37.46
CA ARG A 589 -26.36 10.11 -36.16
C ARG A 589 -26.29 11.63 -36.09
N GLY A 590 -26.86 12.22 -35.04
CA GLY A 590 -26.71 13.62 -34.66
C GLY A 590 -27.71 14.60 -35.25
N GLY A 591 -28.36 14.25 -36.37
CA GLY A 591 -29.11 15.25 -37.14
C GLY A 591 -28.20 16.17 -37.93
N SER A 592 -28.74 17.23 -38.50
CA SER A 592 -27.96 18.20 -39.29
C SER A 592 -28.62 19.59 -39.25
N TRP A 593 -27.99 20.60 -39.85
CA TRP A 593 -28.50 21.94 -40.05
C TRP A 593 -29.90 22.01 -40.68
N ALA A 594 -30.33 20.98 -41.39
CA ALA A 594 -31.63 20.84 -42.04
C ALA A 594 -32.53 19.75 -41.41
N SER A 595 -32.28 19.41 -40.15
CA SER A 595 -33.04 18.37 -39.43
C SER A 595 -34.13 19.00 -38.56
N SER A 596 -35.32 18.36 -38.59
CA SER A 596 -36.42 18.75 -37.72
C SER A 596 -36.13 18.42 -36.24
N PRO A 597 -36.89 19.00 -35.27
CA PRO A 597 -36.75 18.68 -33.84
C PRO A 597 -36.73 17.18 -33.56
N ALA A 598 -37.58 16.38 -34.23
CA ALA A 598 -37.61 14.93 -34.06
C ALA A 598 -36.31 14.25 -34.52
N GLN A 599 -35.64 14.80 -35.53
CA GLN A 599 -34.39 14.27 -36.08
C GLN A 599 -33.14 14.74 -35.34
N THR A 600 -33.29 15.63 -34.35
CA THR A 600 -32.18 16.13 -33.52
C THR A 600 -32.18 15.46 -32.13
N ARG A 601 -33.14 14.55 -31.85
CA ARG A 601 -33.15 13.80 -30.58
C ARG A 601 -31.91 12.96 -30.39
N ALA A 602 -31.50 12.76 -29.17
CA ALA A 602 -30.31 11.99 -28.85
C ALA A 602 -30.37 10.54 -29.36
N ALA A 603 -31.56 9.92 -29.31
CA ALA A 603 -31.78 8.56 -29.78
C ALA A 603 -31.99 8.46 -31.31
N TRP A 604 -32.15 9.60 -32.03
CA TRP A 604 -32.39 9.57 -33.45
C TRP A 604 -31.26 8.92 -34.24
N ARG A 605 -31.66 8.05 -35.19
CA ARG A 605 -30.77 7.34 -36.11
C ARG A 605 -31.45 7.14 -37.46
N ALA A 606 -30.65 7.03 -38.50
CA ALA A 606 -31.14 6.73 -39.82
C ALA A 606 -30.16 5.86 -40.63
N PRO A 607 -30.68 5.06 -41.61
CA PRO A 607 -29.81 4.35 -42.54
C PRO A 607 -29.29 5.28 -43.63
N ALA A 608 -28.05 5.05 -44.03
CA ALA A 608 -27.50 5.64 -45.22
C ALA A 608 -26.61 4.61 -45.95
N ASN A 609 -26.84 4.49 -47.29
CA ASN A 609 -25.98 3.61 -48.08
C ASN A 609 -24.52 4.08 -48.00
N VAL A 610 -23.56 3.15 -47.88
CA VAL A 610 -22.12 3.43 -47.73
C VAL A 610 -21.56 4.34 -48.83
N ASP A 611 -22.20 4.42 -49.96
CA ASP A 611 -21.83 5.26 -51.10
C ASP A 611 -22.60 6.61 -51.16
N THR A 612 -23.45 6.90 -50.18
CA THR A 612 -24.23 8.15 -50.11
C THR A 612 -23.28 9.33 -49.91
N THR A 613 -23.52 10.41 -50.70
CA THR A 613 -22.84 11.70 -50.56
C THR A 613 -23.88 12.79 -50.67
N ASN A 614 -23.93 13.71 -49.72
CA ASN A 614 -24.85 14.83 -49.72
C ASN A 614 -24.34 15.98 -48.85
N ALA A 615 -25.02 17.13 -48.87
CA ALA A 615 -24.70 18.36 -48.19
C ALA A 615 -24.99 18.36 -46.68
N ARG A 616 -25.43 17.24 -46.10
CA ARG A 616 -25.80 17.13 -44.66
C ARG A 616 -25.02 16.08 -43.93
N LEU A 617 -24.05 15.42 -44.58
CA LEU A 617 -23.43 14.21 -44.07
C LEU A 617 -21.91 14.34 -44.08
N GLY A 618 -21.36 14.34 -42.91
CA GLY A 618 -19.92 14.42 -42.58
C GLY A 618 -19.53 13.28 -41.63
N PHE A 619 -18.50 13.50 -40.83
CA PHE A 619 -18.05 12.53 -39.82
C PHE A 619 -17.10 13.16 -38.80
N ARG A 620 -16.96 12.52 -37.66
CA ARG A 620 -15.89 12.75 -36.68
C ARG A 620 -15.10 11.48 -36.43
N VAL A 621 -14.01 11.58 -35.69
CA VAL A 621 -13.13 10.42 -35.45
C VAL A 621 -13.08 10.05 -33.97
N ALA A 622 -13.02 8.74 -33.72
CA ALA A 622 -12.72 8.16 -32.42
C ALA A 622 -11.30 7.59 -32.39
N ARG A 623 -10.74 7.43 -31.19
CA ARG A 623 -9.41 6.86 -30.96
C ARG A 623 -9.43 5.97 -29.73
N ASP A 624 -8.83 4.81 -29.82
CA ASP A 624 -8.63 3.92 -28.67
C ASP A 624 -7.53 4.49 -27.74
N LEU A 625 -7.76 4.47 -26.41
CA LEU A 625 -6.85 4.99 -25.41
C LEU A 625 -5.87 3.94 -24.89
#